data_60d97a153adcfade7440051b63c029f5
#
_entry.id   60d97a153adcfade7440051b63c029f5
#
_cell.length_a   1.000
_cell.length_b   1.000
_cell.length_c   1.000
_cell.angle_alpha   90.00
_cell.angle_beta   90.00
_cell.angle_gamma   90.00
#
_symmetry.space_group_name_H-M   'P 1'
#
loop_
_entity.id
_entity.type
_entity.pdbx_description
1 polymer ?
#
loop_
_entity_poly.entity_id
_entity_poly.type
_entity_poly.pdbx_seq_one_letter_code
_entity_poly.pdbx_strand_id
1 'polypeptide(L)'
;MNQDSTRKARVNVRRAEVMEQVEKEIQQHYQSELISHIRSAGNVYNLGHTEFFLAREFGFCNGVRRAIDIAYAARRVFPDRRIFLIGDIIHNPEVNRQLEEMGIRKLPWKQLDSSYDRVAPDDVVIIPAFGVPTPFMDALEGKGVQIV
;
A
#
# COMPACT_ATOMS: atom_id res chain seq x y z
N MET A 1 -25.87 -11.29 -25.09
CA MET A 1 -24.49 -11.83 -24.93
C MET A 1 -24.00 -11.42 -23.55
N ASN A 2 -23.85 -12.42 -22.66
CA ASN A 2 -23.51 -12.19 -21.24
C ASN A 2 -22.10 -11.56 -21.09
N GLN A 3 -22.04 -10.30 -20.61
CA GLN A 3 -20.80 -9.61 -20.25
C GLN A 3 -20.32 -9.95 -18.82
N ASP A 4 -20.87 -10.98 -18.19
CA ASP A 4 -20.71 -11.23 -16.75
C ASP A 4 -19.60 -12.26 -16.39
N SER A 5 -18.79 -12.73 -17.37
CA SER A 5 -17.86 -13.83 -17.12
C SER A 5 -16.39 -13.42 -16.86
N THR A 6 -16.04 -12.13 -16.93
CA THR A 6 -14.66 -11.66 -16.78
C THR A 6 -14.34 -11.04 -15.40
N ARG A 7 -15.37 -10.67 -14.65
CA ARG A 7 -15.19 -10.00 -13.35
C ARG A 7 -14.70 -10.99 -12.28
N LYS A 8 -13.44 -10.89 -11.89
CA LYS A 8 -12.92 -11.69 -10.77
C LYS A 8 -13.47 -11.19 -9.44
N ALA A 9 -13.83 -12.12 -8.56
CA ALA A 9 -14.22 -11.79 -7.19
C ALA A 9 -13.06 -11.08 -6.46
N ARG A 10 -13.39 -10.07 -5.65
CA ARG A 10 -12.38 -9.40 -4.81
C ARG A 10 -11.83 -10.39 -3.79
N VAL A 11 -10.51 -10.48 -3.71
CA VAL A 11 -9.83 -11.31 -2.73
C VAL A 11 -9.58 -10.50 -1.46
N ASN A 12 -10.01 -11.03 -0.32
CA ASN A 12 -9.60 -10.46 0.97
C ASN A 12 -8.15 -10.86 1.24
N VAL A 13 -7.22 -9.95 0.97
CA VAL A 13 -5.79 -10.16 1.24
C VAL A 13 -5.43 -10.02 2.72
N ARG A 14 -6.29 -9.34 3.53
CA ARG A 14 -6.07 -9.10 4.96
C ARG A 14 -6.62 -10.22 5.84
N ARG A 15 -6.32 -11.46 5.52
CA ARG A 15 -6.63 -12.61 6.37
C ARG A 15 -5.71 -12.61 7.60
N ALA A 16 -6.19 -13.14 8.73
CA ALA A 16 -5.47 -13.07 10.01
C ALA A 16 -4.05 -13.64 9.92
N GLU A 17 -3.88 -14.79 9.29
CA GLU A 17 -2.60 -15.47 9.10
C GLU A 17 -1.61 -14.67 8.22
N VAL A 18 -2.12 -13.90 7.26
CA VAL A 18 -1.31 -13.01 6.43
C VAL A 18 -0.91 -11.77 7.23
N MET A 19 -1.86 -11.20 7.96
CA MET A 19 -1.63 -9.97 8.72
C MET A 19 -0.63 -10.13 9.86
N GLU A 20 -0.55 -11.29 10.49
CA GLU A 20 0.47 -11.56 11.51
C GLU A 20 1.91 -11.39 10.96
N GLN A 21 2.12 -11.83 9.71
CA GLN A 21 3.43 -11.68 9.04
C GLN A 21 3.66 -10.26 8.55
N VAL A 22 2.61 -9.64 8.00
CA VAL A 22 2.64 -8.25 7.50
C VAL A 22 2.95 -7.27 8.63
N GLU A 23 2.38 -7.44 9.80
CA GLU A 23 2.65 -6.58 10.96
C GLU A 23 4.12 -6.62 11.40
N LYS A 24 4.73 -7.82 11.41
CA LYS A 24 6.16 -7.98 11.72
C LYS A 24 7.04 -7.26 10.69
N GLU A 25 6.71 -7.39 9.41
CA GLU A 25 7.45 -6.75 8.31
C GLU A 25 7.31 -5.21 8.34
N ILE A 26 6.10 -4.71 8.55
CA ILE A 26 5.83 -3.27 8.71
C ILE A 26 6.58 -2.70 9.93
N GLN A 27 6.58 -3.41 11.04
CA GLN A 27 7.33 -2.99 12.22
C GLN A 27 8.83 -2.86 11.93
N GLN A 28 9.42 -3.82 11.23
CA GLN A 28 10.84 -3.77 10.86
C GLN A 28 11.17 -2.56 9.96
N HIS A 29 10.28 -2.23 9.01
CA HIS A 29 10.50 -1.12 8.09
C HIS A 29 10.32 0.27 8.73
N TYR A 30 9.41 0.40 9.70
CA TYR A 30 9.04 1.70 10.29
C TYR A 30 9.49 1.86 11.75
N GLN A 31 10.21 0.91 12.31
CA GLN A 31 10.78 1.04 13.64
C GLN A 31 12.01 1.96 13.61
N SER A 32 12.06 2.94 14.53
CA SER A 32 13.19 3.83 14.72
C SER A 32 13.72 3.69 16.13
N GLU A 33 15.00 3.35 16.25
CA GLU A 33 15.68 3.27 17.55
C GLU A 33 15.71 4.62 18.26
N LEU A 34 15.90 5.72 17.50
CA LEU A 34 15.86 7.07 18.03
C LEU A 34 14.50 7.39 18.65
N ILE A 35 13.40 7.07 17.94
CA ILE A 35 12.04 7.28 18.45
C ILE A 35 11.79 6.43 19.70
N SER A 36 12.25 5.19 19.71
CA SER A 36 12.13 4.30 20.86
C SER A 36 12.90 4.85 22.07
N HIS A 37 14.10 5.38 21.84
CA HIS A 37 14.89 6.02 22.89
C HIS A 37 14.20 7.27 23.46
N ILE A 38 13.69 8.16 22.60
CA ILE A 38 12.99 9.38 23.04
C ILE A 38 11.74 9.04 23.83
N ARG A 39 10.98 8.01 23.42
CA ARG A 39 9.80 7.54 24.17
C ARG A 39 10.16 7.02 25.56
N SER A 40 11.21 6.23 25.68
CA SER A 40 11.67 5.72 26.98
C SER A 40 12.17 6.83 27.93
N ALA A 41 12.64 7.95 27.37
CA ALA A 41 13.05 9.15 28.09
C ALA A 41 11.89 10.13 28.39
N GLY A 42 10.65 9.69 28.29
CA GLY A 42 9.48 10.54 28.59
C GLY A 42 9.04 11.47 27.48
N ASN A 43 9.36 11.11 26.24
CA ASN A 43 9.04 11.88 25.01
C ASN A 43 9.77 13.23 24.88
N VAL A 44 10.90 13.40 25.56
CA VAL A 44 11.72 14.59 25.48
C VAL A 44 13.13 14.20 25.05
N TYR A 45 13.67 14.96 24.11
CA TYR A 45 15.05 14.80 23.65
C TYR A 45 15.76 16.15 23.64
N ASN A 46 16.89 16.24 24.35
CA ASN A 46 17.68 17.44 24.45
C ASN A 46 18.91 17.35 23.54
N LEU A 47 19.09 18.33 22.67
CA LEU A 47 20.25 18.46 21.81
C LEU A 47 20.86 19.86 21.98
N GLY A 48 21.86 19.98 22.88
CA GLY A 48 22.50 21.25 23.21
C GLY A 48 21.49 22.24 23.78
N HIS A 49 21.22 23.31 23.03
CA HIS A 49 20.28 24.37 23.42
C HIS A 49 18.85 24.13 22.89
N THR A 50 18.60 23.01 22.23
CA THR A 50 17.31 22.71 21.63
C THR A 50 16.66 21.52 22.34
N GLU A 51 15.41 21.67 22.72
CA GLU A 51 14.60 20.62 23.32
C GLU A 51 13.51 20.19 22.33
N PHE A 52 13.42 18.88 22.06
CA PHE A 52 12.44 18.28 21.18
C PHE A 52 11.40 17.55 22.02
N PHE A 53 10.15 17.86 21.79
CA PHE A 53 9.01 17.17 22.40
C PHE A 53 8.35 16.25 21.37
N LEU A 54 8.35 14.96 21.64
CA LEU A 54 7.67 13.98 20.80
C LEU A 54 6.20 13.90 21.19
N ALA A 55 5.31 14.03 20.22
CA ALA A 55 3.90 13.84 20.48
C ALA A 55 3.64 12.43 21.05
N ARG A 56 2.66 12.31 21.96
CA ARG A 56 2.30 11.03 22.56
C ARG A 56 1.79 10.05 21.49
N GLU A 57 0.94 10.55 20.60
CA GLU A 57 0.38 9.81 19.47
C GLU A 57 0.79 10.47 18.15
N PHE A 58 1.44 9.70 17.29
CA PHE A 58 1.84 10.11 15.95
C PHE A 58 2.04 8.88 15.05
N GLY A 59 2.06 9.09 13.74
CA GLY A 59 2.24 8.06 12.74
C GLY A 59 1.14 8.11 11.68
N PHE A 60 0.89 6.99 11.03
CA PHE A 60 -0.15 6.88 10.01
C PHE A 60 -1.55 6.83 10.63
N CYS A 61 -2.48 7.57 10.04
CA CYS A 61 -3.90 7.40 10.40
C CYS A 61 -4.38 5.99 10.00
N ASN A 62 -5.50 5.55 10.56
CA ASN A 62 -6.05 4.21 10.31
C ASN A 62 -6.29 3.92 8.82
N GLY A 63 -6.69 4.92 8.03
CA GLY A 63 -6.90 4.76 6.57
C GLY A 63 -5.61 4.50 5.82
N VAL A 64 -4.56 5.28 6.12
CA VAL A 64 -3.22 5.11 5.54
C VAL A 64 -2.63 3.76 5.96
N ARG A 65 -2.70 3.41 7.24
CA ARG A 65 -2.22 2.11 7.74
C ARG A 65 -2.91 0.96 7.00
N ARG A 66 -4.23 1.02 6.85
CA ARG A 66 -4.99 0.01 6.10
C ARG A 66 -4.54 -0.12 4.65
N ALA A 67 -4.23 0.98 3.97
CA ALA A 67 -3.75 0.96 2.58
C ALA A 67 -2.37 0.29 2.48
N ILE A 68 -1.46 0.60 3.40
CA ILE A 68 -0.13 -0.03 3.49
C ILE A 68 -0.29 -1.53 3.78
N ASP A 69 -1.10 -1.91 4.76
CA ASP A 69 -1.41 -3.30 5.08
C ASP A 69 -1.88 -4.09 3.85
N ILE A 70 -2.77 -3.50 3.05
CA ILE A 70 -3.29 -4.12 1.82
C ILE A 70 -2.15 -4.34 0.81
N ALA A 71 -1.25 -3.38 0.63
CA ALA A 71 -0.14 -3.50 -0.31
C ALA A 71 0.83 -4.61 0.09
N TYR A 72 1.23 -4.67 1.35
CA TYR A 72 2.09 -5.75 1.88
C TYR A 72 1.39 -7.11 1.80
N ALA A 73 0.13 -7.17 2.21
CA ALA A 73 -0.66 -8.40 2.14
C ALA A 73 -0.85 -8.88 0.69
N ALA A 74 -1.07 -7.96 -0.27
CA ALA A 74 -1.18 -8.32 -1.67
C ALA A 74 0.11 -8.99 -2.19
N ARG A 75 1.29 -8.47 -1.85
CA ARG A 75 2.57 -9.09 -2.23
C ARG A 75 2.71 -10.50 -1.62
N ARG A 76 2.26 -10.69 -0.39
CA ARG A 76 2.31 -11.99 0.27
C ARG A 76 1.34 -13.03 -0.31
N VAL A 77 0.12 -12.59 -0.64
CA VAL A 77 -0.92 -13.46 -1.21
C VAL A 77 -0.63 -13.79 -2.68
N PHE A 78 0.05 -12.90 -3.40
CA PHE A 78 0.36 -13.04 -4.83
C PHE A 78 1.87 -12.93 -5.10
N PRO A 79 2.73 -13.83 -4.56
CA PRO A 79 4.18 -13.68 -4.61
C PRO A 79 4.73 -13.70 -6.04
N ASP A 80 4.11 -14.48 -6.95
CA ASP A 80 4.60 -14.70 -8.31
C ASP A 80 3.90 -13.82 -9.36
N ARG A 81 2.90 -13.02 -8.93
CA ARG A 81 2.16 -12.18 -9.86
C ARG A 81 2.74 -10.78 -9.93
N ARG A 82 2.60 -10.14 -11.09
CA ARG A 82 2.88 -8.71 -11.20
C ARG A 82 1.81 -7.94 -10.42
N ILE A 83 2.26 -7.01 -9.60
CA ILE A 83 1.38 -6.15 -8.80
C ILE A 83 1.60 -4.72 -9.23
N PHE A 84 0.52 -4.05 -9.52
CA PHE A 84 0.50 -2.64 -9.88
C PHE A 84 -0.26 -1.83 -8.83
N LEU A 85 0.26 -0.65 -8.54
CA LEU A 85 -0.37 0.37 -7.71
C LEU A 85 -0.70 1.57 -8.59
N ILE A 86 -1.94 2.03 -8.56
CA ILE A 86 -2.37 3.20 -9.32
C ILE A 86 -1.95 4.49 -8.59
N GLY A 87 -0.99 5.20 -9.16
CA GLY A 87 -0.42 6.39 -8.53
C GLY A 87 0.41 6.06 -7.29
N ASP A 88 0.35 6.91 -6.29
CA ASP A 88 0.99 6.71 -4.98
C ASP A 88 0.00 6.12 -3.99
N ILE A 89 0.45 5.20 -3.12
CA ILE A 89 -0.41 4.67 -2.06
C ILE A 89 -0.82 5.79 -1.10
N ILE A 90 0.14 6.65 -0.81
CA ILE A 90 0.03 7.90 -0.06
C ILE A 90 1.10 8.87 -0.57
N HIS A 91 0.97 10.17 -0.24
CA HIS A 91 1.98 11.16 -0.58
C HIS A 91 3.19 11.12 0.36
N ASN A 92 3.83 9.95 0.45
CA ASN A 92 5.06 9.73 1.21
C ASN A 92 6.07 8.99 0.32
N PRO A 93 7.16 9.66 -0.11
CA PRO A 93 8.14 9.06 -1.03
C PRO A 93 8.79 7.81 -0.47
N GLU A 94 9.07 7.76 0.84
CA GLU A 94 9.71 6.61 1.47
C GLU A 94 8.81 5.36 1.43
N VAL A 95 7.51 5.53 1.74
CA VAL A 95 6.55 4.43 1.66
C VAL A 95 6.44 3.92 0.22
N ASN A 96 6.33 4.83 -0.76
CA ASN A 96 6.22 4.43 -2.16
C ASN A 96 7.50 3.73 -2.65
N ARG A 97 8.70 4.19 -2.24
CA ARG A 97 9.99 3.54 -2.54
C ARG A 97 10.03 2.11 -1.99
N GLN A 98 9.61 1.89 -0.75
CA GLN A 98 9.56 0.55 -0.15
C GLN A 98 8.63 -0.40 -0.91
N LEU A 99 7.47 0.08 -1.35
CA LEU A 99 6.56 -0.72 -2.17
C LEU A 99 7.17 -1.08 -3.53
N GLU A 100 7.92 -0.17 -4.15
CA GLU A 100 8.65 -0.44 -5.39
C GLU A 100 9.76 -1.50 -5.19
N GLU A 101 10.50 -1.43 -4.07
CA GLU A 101 11.50 -2.45 -3.69
C GLU A 101 10.89 -3.83 -3.45
N MET A 102 9.66 -3.88 -2.98
CA MET A 102 8.87 -5.10 -2.88
C MET A 102 8.35 -5.61 -4.24
N GLY A 103 8.68 -4.93 -5.35
CA GLY A 103 8.26 -5.28 -6.70
C GLY A 103 6.82 -4.87 -7.03
N ILE A 104 6.22 -3.94 -6.27
CA ILE A 104 4.93 -3.33 -6.61
C ILE A 104 5.20 -2.17 -7.55
N ARG A 105 4.73 -2.28 -8.79
CA ARG A 105 5.02 -1.32 -9.86
C ARG A 105 3.99 -0.20 -9.88
N LYS A 106 4.44 1.03 -9.91
CA LYS A 106 3.56 2.19 -10.04
C LYS A 106 3.01 2.34 -11.45
N LEU A 107 1.70 2.55 -11.58
CA LEU A 107 1.04 3.01 -12.80
C LEU A 107 0.77 4.51 -12.69
N PRO A 108 1.34 5.34 -13.57
CA PRO A 108 1.16 6.78 -13.49
C PRO A 108 -0.30 7.20 -13.65
N TRP A 109 -0.81 7.98 -12.72
CA TRP A 109 -2.19 8.47 -12.74
C TRP A 109 -2.53 9.30 -13.99
N LYS A 110 -1.59 10.10 -14.48
CA LYS A 110 -1.80 11.00 -15.63
C LYS A 110 -1.77 10.30 -17.01
N GLN A 111 -1.43 9.03 -17.04
CA GLN A 111 -1.29 8.23 -18.28
C GLN A 111 -2.20 6.99 -18.23
N LEU A 112 -3.36 7.11 -17.56
CA LEU A 112 -4.25 5.97 -17.33
C LEU A 112 -4.64 5.26 -18.63
N ASP A 113 -4.89 6.00 -19.71
CA ASP A 113 -5.27 5.41 -21.00
C ASP A 113 -4.16 4.54 -21.61
N SER A 114 -2.88 4.96 -21.52
CA SER A 114 -1.74 4.17 -22.00
C SER A 114 -1.21 3.16 -20.96
N SER A 115 -1.37 3.45 -19.67
CA SER A 115 -0.97 2.55 -18.58
C SER A 115 -1.89 1.34 -18.46
N TYR A 116 -3.16 1.51 -18.84
CA TYR A 116 -4.15 0.46 -18.87
C TYR A 116 -3.74 -0.70 -19.79
N ASP A 117 -3.07 -0.43 -20.91
CA ASP A 117 -2.60 -1.47 -21.84
C ASP A 117 -1.47 -2.33 -21.27
N ARG A 118 -0.78 -1.85 -20.25
CA ARG A 118 0.29 -2.60 -19.57
C ARG A 118 -0.22 -3.69 -18.64
N VAL A 119 -1.49 -3.65 -18.28
CA VAL A 119 -2.11 -4.55 -17.29
C VAL A 119 -2.77 -5.72 -18.01
N ALA A 120 -2.40 -6.94 -17.63
CA ALA A 120 -2.94 -8.19 -18.17
C ALA A 120 -3.90 -8.87 -17.19
N PRO A 121 -4.75 -9.81 -17.65
CA PRO A 121 -5.76 -10.46 -16.80
C PRO A 121 -5.21 -11.14 -15.54
N ASP A 122 -3.95 -11.58 -15.56
CA ASP A 122 -3.32 -12.25 -14.43
C ASP A 122 -2.62 -11.30 -13.46
N ASP A 123 -2.64 -10.02 -13.73
CA ASP A 123 -2.05 -9.03 -12.83
C ASP A 123 -2.96 -8.74 -11.63
N VAL A 124 -2.33 -8.21 -10.60
CA VAL A 124 -3.00 -7.67 -9.41
C VAL A 124 -2.92 -6.16 -9.45
N VAL A 125 -4.02 -5.49 -9.19
CA VAL A 125 -4.08 -4.02 -9.15
C VAL A 125 -4.54 -3.56 -7.78
N ILE A 126 -3.71 -2.77 -7.12
CA ILE A 126 -4.01 -2.13 -5.84
C ILE A 126 -4.62 -0.76 -6.11
N ILE A 127 -5.80 -0.53 -5.53
CA ILE A 127 -6.45 0.76 -5.57
C ILE A 127 -5.90 1.62 -4.42
N PRO A 128 -5.41 2.86 -4.68
CA PRO A 128 -4.88 3.73 -3.64
C PRO A 128 -5.97 4.15 -2.64
N ALA A 129 -5.54 4.63 -1.47
CA ALA A 129 -6.45 5.08 -0.40
C ALA A 129 -7.46 6.15 -0.84
N PHE A 130 -7.11 6.92 -1.87
CA PHE A 130 -7.96 8.00 -2.43
C PHE A 130 -8.99 7.50 -3.46
N GLY A 131 -8.98 6.21 -3.81
CA GLY A 131 -9.84 5.63 -4.82
C GLY A 131 -9.40 5.94 -6.25
N VAL A 132 -10.22 5.53 -7.22
CA VAL A 132 -10.08 5.78 -8.66
C VAL A 132 -11.45 6.12 -9.24
N PRO A 133 -11.52 6.87 -10.38
CA PRO A 133 -12.78 7.14 -11.05
C PRO A 133 -13.49 5.84 -11.48
N THR A 134 -14.82 5.84 -11.40
CA THR A 134 -15.65 4.67 -11.76
C THR A 134 -15.36 4.12 -13.16
N PRO A 135 -15.24 4.94 -14.22
CA PRO A 135 -14.95 4.41 -15.56
C PRO A 135 -13.64 3.62 -15.64
N PHE A 136 -12.64 4.03 -14.85
CA PHE A 136 -11.37 3.32 -14.78
C PHE A 136 -11.50 1.99 -14.03
N MET A 137 -12.29 1.98 -12.96
CA MET A 137 -12.59 0.75 -12.22
C MET A 137 -13.30 -0.28 -13.11
N ASP A 138 -14.33 0.16 -13.86
CA ASP A 138 -15.06 -0.68 -14.80
C ASP A 138 -14.14 -1.26 -15.89
N ALA A 139 -13.23 -0.44 -16.38
CA ALA A 139 -12.24 -0.86 -17.37
C ALA A 139 -11.28 -1.93 -16.82
N LEU A 140 -10.79 -1.78 -15.59
CA LEU A 140 -9.96 -2.80 -14.92
C LEU A 140 -10.72 -4.11 -14.70
N GLU A 141 -11.95 -4.01 -14.22
CA GLU A 141 -12.83 -5.18 -14.02
C GLU A 141 -13.09 -5.89 -15.36
N GLY A 142 -13.33 -5.15 -16.44
CA GLY A 142 -13.51 -5.67 -17.79
C GLY A 142 -12.28 -6.42 -18.34
N LYS A 143 -11.08 -6.08 -17.89
CA LYS A 143 -9.84 -6.83 -18.23
C LYS A 143 -9.68 -8.13 -17.43
N GLY A 144 -10.49 -8.38 -16.43
CA GLY A 144 -10.38 -9.56 -15.60
C GLY A 144 -9.14 -9.61 -14.72
N VAL A 145 -8.58 -8.45 -14.33
CA VAL A 145 -7.47 -8.35 -13.37
C VAL A 145 -7.96 -8.64 -11.96
N GLN A 146 -7.06 -9.00 -11.06
CA GLN A 146 -7.38 -9.12 -9.65
C GLN A 146 -7.29 -7.75 -8.97
N ILE A 147 -8.40 -7.21 -8.52
CA ILE A 147 -8.44 -5.95 -7.76
C ILE A 147 -8.40 -6.24 -6.26
N VAL A 148 -7.59 -5.47 -5.53
CA VAL A 148 -7.45 -5.50 -4.07
C VAL A 148 -7.47 -4.09 -3.50
#